data_15df8f418ae4042203bd0d8a492712fd
#
_entry.id   15df8f418ae4042203bd0d8a492712fd
#
_cell.length_a   1.000
_cell.length_b   1.000
_cell.length_c   1.000
_cell.angle_alpha   90.00
_cell.angle_beta   90.00
_cell.angle_gamma   90.00
#
_symmetry.space_group_name_H-M   'P 1'
#
loop_
_entity.id
_entity.type
_entity.pdbx_description
1 polymer ?
#
loop_
_entity_poly.entity_id
_entity_poly.type
_entity_poly.pdbx_seq_one_letter_code
_entity_poly.pdbx_strand_id
1 'polypeptide(L)'
;MTLSDKLPIVVIACQVFQSLLEELIPDGMAEHFTFLDYGLHRVPDKLTWTLQDTLDQVEEPSLIILGYGLCGNGLKDIKARRHTLIVPRTDDCIAILLGSYKKYIQEFEATPGSYYLTKGWLESGSNPLQEYQKYQEKYGDDDAAWIMDQQYQHYERLLFVAHTTEDLEKYRPQAQEVAEYCQRWGMRYEEILGSDHYIRRLIEVAAALDKADDEFVVIP
;
A
#
# COMPACT_ATOMS: atom_id res chain seq x y z
N MET A 1 -23.43 16.39 -21.57
CA MET A 1 -21.98 16.60 -21.35
C MET A 1 -21.26 15.87 -22.48
N THR A 2 -20.54 16.58 -23.30
CA THR A 2 -19.75 16.00 -24.38
C THR A 2 -18.50 15.33 -23.77
N LEU A 3 -17.91 14.36 -24.45
CA LEU A 3 -16.65 13.67 -24.03
C LEU A 3 -15.48 14.63 -23.74
N SER A 4 -15.62 15.92 -24.12
CA SER A 4 -14.65 17.01 -23.91
C SER A 4 -14.63 17.60 -22.50
N ASP A 5 -15.61 17.28 -21.64
CA ASP A 5 -15.75 17.90 -20.29
C ASP A 5 -15.21 17.04 -19.14
N LYS A 6 -14.65 15.85 -19.40
CA LYS A 6 -14.04 15.03 -18.36
C LYS A 6 -12.55 15.35 -18.25
N LEU A 7 -12.12 15.63 -17.01
CA LEU A 7 -10.69 15.76 -16.70
C LEU A 7 -9.94 14.48 -17.08
N PRO A 8 -8.72 14.57 -17.60
CA PRO A 8 -7.86 13.41 -17.77
C PRO A 8 -7.62 12.73 -16.44
N ILE A 9 -7.56 11.39 -16.45
CA ILE A 9 -7.31 10.62 -15.24
C ILE A 9 -5.82 10.27 -15.17
N VAL A 10 -5.20 10.60 -14.04
CA VAL A 10 -3.82 10.25 -13.71
C VAL A 10 -3.81 9.39 -12.46
N VAL A 11 -2.95 8.38 -12.43
CA VAL A 11 -2.79 7.48 -11.28
C VAL A 11 -1.43 7.72 -10.65
N ILE A 12 -1.44 8.05 -9.36
CA ILE A 12 -0.23 8.13 -8.53
C ILE A 12 -0.44 7.19 -7.36
N ALA A 13 0.37 6.13 -7.26
CA ALA A 13 0.13 5.07 -6.29
C ALA A 13 1.41 4.49 -5.71
N CYS A 14 1.29 3.84 -4.55
CA CYS A 14 2.34 3.00 -4.04
C CYS A 14 2.57 1.83 -5.00
N GLN A 15 3.81 1.49 -5.25
CA GLN A 15 4.21 0.39 -6.13
C GLN A 15 3.60 -0.97 -5.71
N VAL A 16 3.18 -1.12 -4.44
CA VAL A 16 2.46 -2.31 -3.96
C VAL A 16 1.18 -2.60 -4.75
N PHE A 17 0.58 -1.57 -5.36
CA PHE A 17 -0.66 -1.69 -6.15
C PHE A 17 -0.42 -1.74 -7.65
N GLN A 18 0.85 -1.68 -8.12
CA GLN A 18 1.15 -1.53 -9.54
C GLN A 18 0.43 -2.59 -10.39
N SER A 19 0.66 -3.87 -10.12
CA SER A 19 0.06 -4.95 -10.90
C SER A 19 -1.48 -4.94 -10.88
N LEU A 20 -2.08 -4.61 -9.72
CA LEU A 20 -3.54 -4.54 -9.59
C LEU A 20 -4.14 -3.36 -10.37
N LEU A 21 -3.52 -2.18 -10.29
CA LEU A 21 -4.02 -1.00 -10.98
C LEU A 21 -3.83 -1.11 -12.50
N GLU A 22 -2.70 -1.63 -12.96
CA GLU A 22 -2.45 -1.88 -14.37
C GLU A 22 -3.38 -2.94 -14.96
N GLU A 23 -3.77 -3.96 -14.18
CA GLU A 23 -4.70 -5.00 -14.62
C GLU A 23 -6.17 -4.54 -14.61
N LEU A 24 -6.57 -3.77 -13.59
CA LEU A 24 -7.97 -3.48 -13.33
C LEU A 24 -8.47 -2.16 -13.97
N ILE A 25 -7.59 -1.20 -14.21
CA ILE A 25 -7.96 0.04 -14.90
C ILE A 25 -8.14 -0.25 -16.39
N PRO A 26 -9.33 0.02 -16.96
CA PRO A 26 -9.57 -0.21 -18.38
C PRO A 26 -8.61 0.57 -19.28
N ASP A 27 -8.21 -0.03 -20.40
CA ASP A 27 -7.38 0.60 -21.41
C ASP A 27 -7.97 1.96 -21.84
N GLY A 28 -7.13 2.99 -21.84
CA GLY A 28 -7.52 4.35 -22.21
C GLY A 28 -8.32 5.11 -21.16
N MET A 29 -8.57 4.53 -19.96
CA MET A 29 -9.22 5.25 -18.87
C MET A 29 -8.25 6.21 -18.17
N ALA A 30 -7.02 5.78 -17.91
CA ALA A 30 -5.96 6.61 -17.34
C ALA A 30 -4.94 6.98 -18.42
N GLU A 31 -4.54 8.26 -18.44
CA GLU A 31 -3.54 8.75 -19.37
C GLU A 31 -2.10 8.44 -18.90
N HIS A 32 -1.90 8.42 -17.60
CA HIS A 32 -0.58 8.23 -17.00
C HIS A 32 -0.63 7.51 -15.67
N PHE A 33 0.40 6.66 -15.42
CA PHE A 33 0.64 5.97 -14.17
C PHE A 33 2.00 6.34 -13.61
N THR A 34 2.05 6.69 -12.34
CA THR A 34 3.29 6.89 -11.57
C THR A 34 3.24 6.03 -10.32
N PHE A 35 4.17 5.09 -10.21
CA PHE A 35 4.29 4.24 -9.03
C PHE A 35 5.51 4.65 -8.22
N LEU A 36 5.29 4.98 -6.94
CA LEU A 36 6.34 5.40 -6.04
C LEU A 36 6.81 4.25 -5.16
N ASP A 37 8.07 4.32 -4.74
CA ASP A 37 8.75 3.28 -3.99
C ASP A 37 8.02 2.84 -2.72
N TYR A 38 8.03 1.53 -2.44
CA TYR A 38 7.39 0.90 -1.28
C TYR A 38 7.83 1.50 0.06
N GLY A 39 9.09 1.87 0.18
CA GLY A 39 9.70 2.29 1.44
C GLY A 39 9.32 3.71 1.89
N LEU A 40 8.62 4.49 1.07
CA LEU A 40 8.29 5.89 1.40
C LEU A 40 7.43 6.02 2.66
N HIS A 41 6.52 5.07 2.92
CA HIS A 41 5.66 5.09 4.11
C HIS A 41 6.42 5.05 5.44
N ARG A 42 7.67 4.59 5.46
CA ARG A 42 8.53 4.55 6.66
C ARG A 42 8.97 5.93 7.12
N VAL A 43 8.94 6.91 6.22
CA VAL A 43 9.31 8.30 6.49
C VAL A 43 8.19 9.19 5.97
N PRO A 44 7.13 9.45 6.77
CA PRO A 44 5.92 10.16 6.33
C PRO A 44 6.21 11.51 5.67
N ASP A 45 7.14 12.30 6.20
CA ASP A 45 7.54 13.59 5.63
C ASP A 45 8.13 13.43 4.21
N LYS A 46 8.91 12.38 3.99
CA LYS A 46 9.45 12.06 2.65
C LYS A 46 8.33 11.64 1.69
N LEU A 47 7.36 10.86 2.18
CA LEU A 47 6.19 10.48 1.39
C LEU A 47 5.40 11.72 0.99
N THR A 48 5.07 12.62 1.94
CA THR A 48 4.37 13.87 1.67
C THR A 48 5.08 14.70 0.61
N TRP A 49 6.38 14.92 0.78
CA TRP A 49 7.17 15.70 -0.17
C TRP A 49 7.20 15.07 -1.56
N THR A 50 7.47 13.76 -1.65
CA THR A 50 7.55 13.05 -2.94
C THR A 50 6.20 13.03 -3.64
N LEU A 51 5.10 12.80 -2.91
CA LEU A 51 3.75 12.84 -3.48
C LEU A 51 3.40 14.23 -3.99
N GLN A 52 3.69 15.28 -3.21
CA GLN A 52 3.39 16.65 -3.61
C GLN A 52 4.20 17.06 -4.84
N ASP A 53 5.49 16.72 -4.89
CA ASP A 53 6.35 16.98 -6.05
C ASP A 53 5.82 16.27 -7.30
N THR A 54 5.41 15.00 -7.16
CA THR A 54 4.80 14.23 -8.26
C THR A 54 3.48 14.85 -8.74
N LEU A 55 2.64 15.32 -7.82
CA LEU A 55 1.39 16.02 -8.14
C LEU A 55 1.67 17.33 -8.87
N ASP A 56 2.62 18.11 -8.39
CA ASP A 56 2.96 19.42 -8.95
C ASP A 56 3.59 19.30 -10.36
N GLN A 57 4.13 18.13 -10.75
CA GLN A 57 4.63 17.82 -12.09
C GLN A 57 3.52 17.50 -13.11
N VAL A 58 2.30 17.23 -12.68
CA VAL A 58 1.17 17.05 -13.61
C VAL A 58 0.72 18.43 -14.11
N GLU A 59 0.96 18.70 -15.41
CA GLU A 59 0.78 20.04 -15.96
C GLU A 59 -0.70 20.42 -16.14
N GLU A 60 -1.50 19.48 -16.68
CA GLU A 60 -2.91 19.74 -16.99
C GLU A 60 -3.84 19.45 -15.78
N PRO A 61 -4.90 20.25 -15.57
CA PRO A 61 -5.92 19.92 -14.58
C PRO A 61 -6.45 18.52 -14.77
N SER A 62 -6.34 17.67 -13.77
CA SER A 62 -6.58 16.24 -13.88
C SER A 62 -7.39 15.72 -12.69
N LEU A 63 -8.08 14.60 -12.89
CA LEU A 63 -8.62 13.79 -11.83
C LEU A 63 -7.54 12.77 -11.43
N ILE A 64 -7.02 12.89 -10.22
CA ILE A 64 -5.89 12.08 -9.77
C ILE A 64 -6.37 11.01 -8.80
N ILE A 65 -6.13 9.76 -9.13
CA ILE A 65 -6.30 8.61 -8.25
C ILE A 65 -5.03 8.50 -7.40
N LEU A 66 -5.13 8.74 -6.09
CA LEU A 66 -4.08 8.47 -5.14
C LEU A 66 -4.25 7.06 -4.56
N GLY A 67 -3.45 6.11 -5.05
CA GLY A 67 -3.42 4.73 -4.55
C GLY A 67 -2.62 4.61 -3.25
N TYR A 68 -3.09 5.27 -2.19
CA TYR A 68 -2.50 5.31 -0.86
C TYR A 68 -3.57 5.31 0.23
N GLY A 69 -3.27 4.70 1.38
CA GLY A 69 -3.92 5.06 2.64
C GLY A 69 -3.24 6.29 3.25
N LEU A 70 -3.62 6.66 4.48
CA LEU A 70 -3.03 7.79 5.21
C LEU A 70 -1.52 7.60 5.49
N CYS A 71 -1.08 6.35 5.64
CA CYS A 71 0.33 5.94 5.74
C CYS A 71 1.13 6.78 6.74
N GLY A 72 0.73 6.72 8.02
CA GLY A 72 1.40 7.47 9.09
C GLY A 72 1.30 8.99 8.97
N ASN A 73 0.20 9.50 8.41
CA ASN A 73 -0.05 10.91 8.10
C ASN A 73 0.72 11.47 6.88
N GLY A 74 1.35 10.62 6.08
CA GLY A 74 2.07 11.06 4.87
C GLY A 74 1.20 11.75 3.81
N LEU A 75 -0.15 11.66 3.92
CA LEU A 75 -1.08 12.35 3.04
C LEU A 75 -1.73 13.59 3.67
N LYS A 76 -1.50 13.86 4.97
CA LYS A 76 -2.24 14.87 5.74
C LYS A 76 -2.20 16.28 5.14
N ASP A 77 -1.07 16.68 4.58
CA ASP A 77 -0.85 18.06 4.11
C ASP A 77 -0.77 18.18 2.59
N ILE A 78 -1.15 17.13 1.86
CA ILE A 78 -1.19 17.12 0.39
C ILE A 78 -2.20 18.16 -0.12
N LYS A 79 -1.79 18.95 -1.11
CA LYS A 79 -2.59 19.99 -1.76
C LYS A 79 -3.01 19.54 -3.16
N ALA A 80 -4.30 19.55 -3.43
CA ALA A 80 -4.83 19.20 -4.75
C ALA A 80 -4.39 20.18 -5.86
N ARG A 81 -4.11 21.46 -5.51
CA ARG A 81 -3.74 22.51 -6.46
C ARG A 81 -4.84 22.73 -7.50
N ARG A 82 -4.50 22.41 -8.77
CA ARG A 82 -5.40 22.53 -9.93
C ARG A 82 -6.18 21.24 -10.22
N HIS A 83 -5.90 20.17 -9.45
CA HIS A 83 -6.42 18.83 -9.67
C HIS A 83 -7.58 18.52 -8.73
N THR A 84 -8.34 17.48 -9.05
CA THR A 84 -9.25 16.83 -8.11
C THR A 84 -8.62 15.51 -7.70
N LEU A 85 -8.46 15.26 -6.40
CA LEU A 85 -7.88 14.02 -5.89
C LEU A 85 -8.97 13.08 -5.39
N ILE A 86 -8.82 11.78 -5.68
CA ILE A 86 -9.59 10.70 -5.05
C ILE A 86 -8.61 9.90 -4.20
N VAL A 87 -8.91 9.79 -2.92
CA VAL A 87 -8.04 9.14 -1.93
C VAL A 87 -8.85 8.10 -1.16
N PRO A 88 -8.37 6.85 -1.03
CA PRO A 88 -8.94 5.88 -0.10
C PRO A 88 -8.92 6.38 1.35
N ARG A 89 -10.06 6.31 2.04
CA ARG A 89 -10.16 6.68 3.47
C ARG A 89 -9.76 5.50 4.34
N THR A 90 -8.48 5.26 4.46
CA THR A 90 -7.92 4.16 5.25
C THR A 90 -6.61 4.57 5.89
N ASP A 91 -6.25 3.93 7.01
CA ASP A 91 -5.04 4.24 7.79
C ASP A 91 -3.76 3.88 7.01
N ASP A 92 -3.80 2.78 6.25
CA ASP A 92 -2.67 2.29 5.45
C ASP A 92 -3.13 1.49 4.23
N CYS A 93 -2.18 0.94 3.48
CA CYS A 93 -2.44 0.16 2.29
C CYS A 93 -3.07 -1.22 2.56
N ILE A 94 -3.01 -1.73 3.79
CA ILE A 94 -3.50 -3.08 4.12
C ILE A 94 -5.02 -3.18 3.95
N ALA A 95 -5.77 -2.14 4.34
CA ALA A 95 -7.22 -2.11 4.12
C ALA A 95 -7.58 -2.23 2.62
N ILE A 96 -6.80 -1.56 1.76
CA ILE A 96 -6.98 -1.62 0.30
C ILE A 96 -6.68 -3.04 -0.21
N LEU A 97 -5.59 -3.64 0.28
CA LEU A 97 -5.19 -5.02 -0.07
C LEU A 97 -6.18 -6.07 0.42
N LEU A 98 -6.79 -5.88 1.58
CA LEU A 98 -7.84 -6.76 2.12
C LEU A 98 -9.20 -6.53 1.45
N GLY A 99 -9.36 -5.45 0.69
CA GLY A 99 -10.55 -5.13 -0.10
C GLY A 99 -11.63 -4.36 0.64
N SER A 100 -11.49 -4.08 1.94
CA SER A 100 -12.35 -3.16 2.68
C SER A 100 -11.75 -2.72 4.00
N TYR A 101 -12.06 -1.50 4.44
CA TYR A 101 -11.67 -0.99 5.75
C TYR A 101 -12.30 -1.82 6.89
N LYS A 102 -13.54 -2.27 6.71
CA LYS A 102 -14.21 -3.14 7.69
C LYS A 102 -13.47 -4.44 7.92
N LYS A 103 -12.99 -5.10 6.86
CA LYS A 103 -12.21 -6.34 6.97
C LYS A 103 -10.88 -6.09 7.67
N TYR A 104 -10.23 -4.98 7.35
CA TYR A 104 -8.99 -4.57 8.02
C TYR A 104 -9.20 -4.39 9.53
N ILE A 105 -10.24 -3.68 9.95
CA ILE A 105 -10.54 -3.50 11.39
C ILE A 105 -10.82 -4.84 12.08
N GLN A 106 -11.57 -5.74 11.43
CA GLN A 106 -11.83 -7.09 11.98
C GLN A 106 -10.53 -7.89 12.19
N GLU A 107 -9.60 -7.85 11.22
CA GLU A 107 -8.29 -8.50 11.34
C GLU A 107 -7.44 -7.85 12.43
N PHE A 108 -7.44 -6.52 12.51
CA PHE A 108 -6.71 -5.77 13.52
C PHE A 108 -7.23 -6.04 14.94
N GLU A 109 -8.55 -6.06 15.15
CA GLU A 109 -9.16 -6.36 16.43
C GLU A 109 -8.93 -7.82 16.86
N ALA A 110 -8.94 -8.75 15.90
CA ALA A 110 -8.70 -10.16 16.17
C ALA A 110 -7.24 -10.42 16.58
N THR A 111 -6.27 -9.74 15.98
CA THR A 111 -4.85 -9.87 16.31
C THR A 111 -4.13 -8.54 16.07
N PRO A 112 -4.14 -7.62 17.07
CA PRO A 112 -3.52 -6.29 16.92
C PRO A 112 -2.03 -6.34 16.62
N GLY A 113 -1.33 -7.36 17.14
CA GLY A 113 0.10 -7.62 16.88
C GLY A 113 0.37 -8.33 15.55
N SER A 114 -0.32 -7.97 14.46
CA SER A 114 -0.09 -8.57 13.14
C SER A 114 0.94 -7.78 12.33
N TYR A 115 1.99 -8.47 11.87
CA TYR A 115 2.86 -7.98 10.81
C TYR A 115 2.30 -8.46 9.47
N TYR A 116 1.96 -7.52 8.58
CA TYR A 116 1.44 -7.85 7.26
C TYR A 116 2.59 -7.95 6.26
N LEU A 117 2.68 -9.06 5.55
CA LEU A 117 3.65 -9.31 4.50
C LEU A 117 2.92 -9.41 3.16
N THR A 118 3.44 -8.78 2.12
CA THR A 118 2.90 -8.84 0.76
C THR A 118 4.00 -9.13 -0.24
N LYS A 119 3.64 -9.49 -1.48
CA LYS A 119 4.63 -9.65 -2.56
C LYS A 119 5.49 -8.38 -2.74
N GLY A 120 4.90 -7.20 -2.57
CA GLY A 120 5.63 -5.95 -2.71
C GLY A 120 6.78 -5.82 -1.70
N TRP A 121 6.57 -6.22 -0.46
CA TRP A 121 7.63 -6.22 0.55
C TRP A 121 8.64 -7.35 0.39
N LEU A 122 8.24 -8.48 -0.18
CA LEU A 122 9.17 -9.54 -0.55
C LEU A 122 10.09 -9.09 -1.70
N GLU A 123 9.51 -8.50 -2.76
CA GLU A 123 10.25 -8.03 -3.94
C GLU A 123 11.15 -6.83 -3.63
N SER A 124 10.71 -5.89 -2.79
CA SER A 124 11.50 -4.70 -2.42
C SER A 124 12.60 -4.96 -1.39
N GLY A 125 12.65 -6.15 -0.81
CA GLY A 125 13.58 -6.45 0.26
C GLY A 125 13.30 -5.68 1.56
N SER A 126 12.02 -5.39 1.82
CA SER A 126 11.55 -4.62 2.97
C SER A 126 10.78 -5.52 3.95
N ASN A 127 11.40 -6.62 4.37
CA ASN A 127 10.83 -7.56 5.33
C ASN A 127 11.85 -7.87 6.46
N PRO A 128 11.42 -8.43 7.60
CA PRO A 128 12.26 -8.63 8.77
C PRO A 128 13.56 -9.38 8.50
N LEU A 129 13.53 -10.43 7.68
CA LEU A 129 14.73 -11.22 7.37
C LEU A 129 15.78 -10.40 6.60
N GLN A 130 15.32 -9.70 5.56
CA GLN A 130 16.22 -8.90 4.73
C GLN A 130 16.69 -7.62 5.44
N GLU A 131 15.90 -7.07 6.35
CA GLU A 131 16.32 -5.97 7.21
C GLU A 131 17.40 -6.41 8.19
N TYR A 132 17.25 -7.59 8.79
CA TYR A 132 18.28 -8.16 9.63
C TYR A 132 19.62 -8.32 8.87
N GLN A 133 19.57 -8.88 7.66
CA GLN A 133 20.76 -9.04 6.83
C GLN A 133 21.47 -7.70 6.54
N LYS A 134 20.70 -6.66 6.20
CA LYS A 134 21.24 -5.30 5.99
C LYS A 134 21.86 -4.71 7.26
N TYR A 135 21.25 -4.92 8.42
CA TYR A 135 21.78 -4.43 9.68
C TYR A 135 22.99 -5.25 10.14
N GLN A 136 22.99 -6.56 9.89
CA GLN A 136 24.11 -7.44 10.16
C GLN A 136 25.37 -7.01 9.40
N GLU A 137 25.25 -6.73 8.10
CA GLU A 137 26.33 -6.22 7.28
C GLU A 137 26.88 -4.87 7.79
N LYS A 138 26.01 -4.02 8.31
CA LYS A 138 26.36 -2.66 8.71
C LYS A 138 26.87 -2.53 10.14
N TYR A 139 26.32 -3.29 11.06
CA TYR A 139 26.52 -3.12 12.50
C TYR A 139 27.03 -4.37 13.22
N GLY A 140 27.07 -5.54 12.54
CA GLY A 140 27.38 -6.83 13.13
C GLY A 140 26.16 -7.52 13.75
N ASP A 141 26.32 -8.78 14.14
CA ASP A 141 25.22 -9.66 14.58
C ASP A 141 24.51 -9.16 15.83
N ASP A 142 25.24 -8.76 16.86
CA ASP A 142 24.66 -8.40 18.16
C ASP A 142 23.80 -7.14 18.07
N ASP A 143 24.31 -6.11 17.42
CA ASP A 143 23.59 -4.84 17.24
C ASP A 143 22.39 -5.02 16.29
N ALA A 144 22.57 -5.79 15.21
CA ALA A 144 21.47 -6.11 14.30
C ALA A 144 20.35 -6.85 15.03
N ALA A 145 20.69 -7.88 15.80
CA ALA A 145 19.72 -8.65 16.58
C ALA A 145 18.97 -7.75 17.58
N TRP A 146 19.67 -6.89 18.30
CA TRP A 146 19.07 -5.96 19.24
C TRP A 146 18.10 -4.98 18.54
N ILE A 147 18.51 -4.39 17.41
CA ILE A 147 17.65 -3.49 16.62
C ILE A 147 16.35 -4.21 16.20
N MET A 148 16.49 -5.45 15.69
CA MET A 148 15.34 -6.23 15.24
C MET A 148 14.40 -6.59 16.39
N ASP A 149 14.95 -6.95 17.56
CA ASP A 149 14.17 -7.25 18.76
C ASP A 149 13.36 -6.02 19.21
N GLN A 150 13.94 -4.80 19.17
CA GLN A 150 13.21 -3.57 19.49
C GLN A 150 12.04 -3.30 18.53
N GLN A 151 12.18 -3.71 17.28
CA GLN A 151 11.14 -3.46 16.25
C GLN A 151 10.03 -4.51 16.26
N TYR A 152 10.36 -5.79 16.51
CA TYR A 152 9.47 -6.90 16.19
C TYR A 152 8.99 -7.73 17.38
N GLN A 153 9.58 -7.61 18.57
CA GLN A 153 9.23 -8.43 19.75
C GLN A 153 7.75 -8.37 20.21
N HIS A 154 7.01 -7.35 19.75
CA HIS A 154 5.61 -7.16 20.12
C HIS A 154 4.63 -7.72 19.07
N TYR A 155 5.13 -8.23 17.94
CA TYR A 155 4.28 -8.88 16.96
C TYR A 155 4.03 -10.35 17.33
N GLU A 156 2.79 -10.79 17.11
CA GLU A 156 2.33 -12.14 17.45
C GLU A 156 2.03 -12.98 16.21
N ARG A 157 1.81 -12.31 15.07
CA ARG A 157 1.43 -12.94 13.82
C ARG A 157 2.15 -12.30 12.64
N LEU A 158 2.66 -13.14 11.73
CA LEU A 158 3.03 -12.74 10.38
C LEU A 158 1.92 -13.21 9.44
N LEU A 159 1.18 -12.26 8.86
CA LEU A 159 0.08 -12.53 7.94
C LEU A 159 0.50 -12.21 6.50
N PHE A 160 0.67 -13.27 5.69
CA PHE A 160 0.96 -13.10 4.27
C PHE A 160 -0.34 -12.83 3.50
N VAL A 161 -0.43 -11.67 2.87
CA VAL A 161 -1.58 -11.22 2.07
C VAL A 161 -1.24 -11.32 0.59
N ALA A 162 -1.94 -12.17 -0.13
CA ALA A 162 -1.85 -12.30 -1.59
C ALA A 162 -3.21 -12.02 -2.24
N HIS A 163 -3.22 -11.47 -3.46
CA HIS A 163 -4.47 -11.15 -4.16
C HIS A 163 -4.99 -12.28 -5.02
N THR A 164 -4.11 -13.16 -5.47
CA THR A 164 -4.45 -14.31 -6.31
C THR A 164 -3.88 -15.59 -5.69
N THR A 165 -4.48 -16.71 -6.04
CA THR A 165 -3.94 -18.02 -5.67
C THR A 165 -2.57 -18.24 -6.29
N GLU A 166 -2.34 -17.73 -7.50
CA GLU A 166 -1.05 -17.81 -8.19
C GLU A 166 0.04 -17.04 -7.41
N ASP A 167 -0.23 -15.80 -6.98
CA ASP A 167 0.70 -15.04 -6.14
C ASP A 167 0.95 -15.74 -4.80
N LEU A 168 -0.10 -16.32 -4.20
CA LEU A 168 0.01 -17.07 -2.95
C LEU A 168 0.96 -18.26 -3.10
N GLU A 169 0.80 -19.06 -4.14
CA GLU A 169 1.65 -20.23 -4.40
C GLU A 169 3.08 -19.82 -4.77
N LYS A 170 3.24 -18.80 -5.59
CA LYS A 170 4.54 -18.31 -6.06
C LYS A 170 5.39 -17.76 -4.94
N TYR A 171 4.81 -16.93 -4.05
CA TYR A 171 5.56 -16.23 -3.01
C TYR A 171 5.54 -16.93 -1.65
N ARG A 172 4.71 -17.97 -1.45
CA ARG A 172 4.68 -18.76 -0.21
C ARG A 172 6.04 -19.22 0.27
N PRO A 173 6.94 -19.79 -0.56
CA PRO A 173 8.26 -20.21 -0.08
C PRO A 173 9.06 -19.07 0.54
N GLN A 174 9.06 -17.89 -0.08
CA GLN A 174 9.76 -16.72 0.44
C GLN A 174 9.08 -16.17 1.70
N ALA A 175 7.74 -16.16 1.75
CA ALA A 175 7.00 -15.74 2.92
C ALA A 175 7.24 -16.67 4.13
N GLN A 176 7.36 -17.97 3.89
CA GLN A 176 7.71 -18.96 4.91
C GLN A 176 9.14 -18.79 5.41
N GLU A 177 10.11 -18.47 4.55
CA GLU A 177 11.48 -18.16 4.96
C GLU A 177 11.54 -16.94 5.90
N VAL A 178 10.78 -15.88 5.59
CA VAL A 178 10.63 -14.73 6.50
C VAL A 178 9.95 -15.15 7.80
N ALA A 179 8.92 -16.00 7.73
CA ALA A 179 8.21 -16.48 8.90
C ALA A 179 9.11 -17.33 9.82
N GLU A 180 9.96 -18.20 9.27
CA GLU A 180 10.94 -18.98 10.03
C GLU A 180 11.87 -18.06 10.83
N TYR A 181 12.37 -16.99 10.20
CA TYR A 181 13.16 -15.99 10.92
C TYR A 181 12.35 -15.31 12.04
N CYS A 182 11.08 -15.00 11.81
CA CYS A 182 10.20 -14.34 12.76
C CYS A 182 9.77 -15.23 13.94
N GLN A 183 9.98 -16.56 13.86
CA GLN A 183 9.72 -17.47 14.98
C GLN A 183 10.54 -17.12 16.24
N ARG A 184 11.67 -16.42 16.09
CA ARG A 184 12.45 -15.92 17.23
C ARG A 184 11.65 -15.03 18.19
N TRP A 185 10.58 -14.40 17.71
CA TRP A 185 9.65 -13.58 18.50
C TRP A 185 8.33 -14.30 18.79
N GLY A 186 8.18 -15.58 18.38
CA GLY A 186 6.97 -16.37 18.58
C GLY A 186 5.84 -16.04 17.62
N MET A 187 6.11 -15.33 16.51
CA MET A 187 5.09 -15.02 15.50
C MET A 187 4.54 -16.29 14.85
N ARG A 188 3.21 -16.38 14.75
CA ARG A 188 2.51 -17.42 13.98
C ARG A 188 2.43 -17.00 12.53
N TYR A 189 2.69 -17.92 11.61
CA TYR A 189 2.51 -17.70 10.18
C TYR A 189 1.07 -18.01 9.77
N GLU A 190 0.44 -17.10 9.08
CA GLU A 190 -0.89 -17.27 8.51
C GLU A 190 -0.93 -16.68 7.09
N GLU A 191 -1.86 -17.15 6.26
CA GLU A 191 -2.07 -16.71 4.88
C GLU A 191 -3.51 -16.25 4.70
N ILE A 192 -3.71 -15.19 3.90
CA ILE A 192 -5.04 -14.72 3.53
C ILE A 192 -5.05 -14.27 2.07
N LEU A 193 -6.13 -14.61 1.37
CA LEU A 193 -6.42 -13.99 0.09
C LEU A 193 -7.08 -12.64 0.33
N GLY A 194 -6.42 -11.60 -0.19
CA GLY A 194 -6.95 -10.25 -0.28
C GLY A 194 -8.10 -10.16 -1.29
N SER A 195 -8.49 -8.94 -1.60
CA SER A 195 -9.57 -8.69 -2.55
C SER A 195 -9.27 -7.40 -3.32
N ASP A 196 -9.59 -7.40 -4.60
CA ASP A 196 -9.50 -6.24 -5.47
C ASP A 196 -10.70 -5.29 -5.35
N HIS A 197 -11.66 -5.60 -4.47
CA HIS A 197 -12.91 -4.85 -4.33
C HIS A 197 -12.66 -3.37 -4.09
N TYR A 198 -11.74 -3.00 -3.20
CA TYR A 198 -11.44 -1.59 -2.90
C TYR A 198 -10.89 -0.85 -4.12
N ILE A 199 -10.00 -1.51 -4.88
CA ILE A 199 -9.44 -0.93 -6.12
C ILE A 199 -10.54 -0.78 -7.18
N ARG A 200 -11.43 -1.76 -7.35
CA ARG A 200 -12.58 -1.64 -8.28
C ARG A 200 -13.49 -0.47 -7.89
N ARG A 201 -13.78 -0.31 -6.60
CA ARG A 201 -14.55 0.83 -6.11
C ARG A 201 -13.85 2.17 -6.39
N LEU A 202 -12.54 2.24 -6.18
CA LEU A 202 -11.74 3.43 -6.49
C LEU A 202 -11.83 3.81 -7.99
N ILE A 203 -11.78 2.82 -8.87
CA ILE A 203 -11.94 2.99 -10.33
C ILE A 203 -13.36 3.45 -10.67
N GLU A 204 -14.39 2.90 -10.04
CA GLU A 204 -15.79 3.33 -10.23
C GLU A 204 -16.01 4.78 -9.80
N VAL A 205 -15.41 5.21 -8.68
CA VAL A 205 -15.46 6.60 -8.21
C VAL A 205 -14.74 7.52 -9.19
N ALA A 206 -13.59 7.10 -9.75
CA ALA A 206 -12.89 7.87 -10.77
C ALA A 206 -13.68 8.00 -12.07
N ALA A 207 -14.47 6.99 -12.44
CA ALA A 207 -15.36 7.05 -13.60
C ALA A 207 -16.57 7.96 -13.37
N ALA A 208 -17.05 8.09 -12.12
CA ALA A 208 -18.21 8.89 -11.74
C ALA A 208 -18.11 9.31 -10.26
N LEU A 209 -17.72 10.57 -10.02
CA LEU A 209 -17.46 11.11 -8.67
C LEU A 209 -18.68 11.07 -7.72
N ASP A 210 -19.88 11.05 -8.25
CA ASP A 210 -21.13 10.90 -7.48
C ASP A 210 -21.28 9.52 -6.84
N LYS A 211 -20.45 8.56 -7.20
CA LYS A 211 -20.37 7.24 -6.55
C LYS A 211 -19.45 7.20 -5.33
N ALA A 212 -18.79 8.31 -5.01
CA ALA A 212 -17.98 8.38 -3.79
C ALA A 212 -18.88 8.25 -2.54
N ASP A 213 -18.43 7.44 -1.62
CA ASP A 213 -19.06 7.17 -0.32
C ASP A 213 -18.07 7.43 0.82
N ASP A 214 -18.37 6.88 2.00
CA ASP A 214 -17.54 7.07 3.20
C ASP A 214 -16.13 6.48 3.08
N GLU A 215 -15.91 5.56 2.13
CA GLU A 215 -14.62 4.90 1.92
C GLU A 215 -13.64 5.77 1.11
N PHE A 216 -14.11 6.89 0.54
CA PHE A 216 -13.26 7.76 -0.29
C PHE A 216 -13.33 9.22 0.14
N VAL A 217 -12.21 9.90 0.01
CA VAL A 217 -12.12 11.36 0.14
C VAL A 217 -11.91 11.95 -1.25
N VAL A 218 -12.80 12.87 -1.64
CA VAL A 218 -12.65 13.66 -2.86
C VAL A 218 -12.22 15.07 -2.46
N ILE A 219 -11.06 15.51 -2.92
CA ILE A 219 -10.48 16.84 -2.65
C ILE A 219 -10.49 17.61 -3.96
N PRO A 220 -11.39 18.63 -4.11
CA PRO A 220 -11.48 19.45 -5.32
C PRO A 220 -10.33 20.43 -5.47
#